data_1d495dfc579004d1630bdeeba02f3347
#
_entry.id   1d495dfc579004d1630bdeeba02f3347
#
_cell.length_a   1.000
_cell.length_b   1.000
_cell.length_c   1.000
_cell.angle_alpha   90.00
_cell.angle_beta   90.00
_cell.angle_gamma   90.00
#
_symmetry.space_group_name_H-M   'P 1'
#
loop_
_entity.id
_entity.type
_entity.pdbx_description
1 polymer ?
#
loop_
_entity_poly.entity_id
_entity_poly.type
_entity_poly.pdbx_seq_one_letter_code
_entity_poly.pdbx_strand_id
1 'polypeptide(L)'
;MATADPARREKPGLAGWWFQFPAPLREVALVRLVGSIGAGGVLYLTPMVFHQEAFSAASVTQGLALAALAGTVGRFLSGWLLDRGLNCSVPVLLAALAALVADSHLFAARTFGSYLQGQLLLGIAMGLYWPAIELAVPLSCRQGPAPIPSARGYALVRSADAAGIAAGALLGALLAAADRLRGIYLVDMLCLSAMVLLLLLRPLPAPLRAEGRTASVAWGTWLPPLLPVLAVALLATALPALMQSALPLDLVRGGMERQALPESVGALLIGLQLGLLVVIQWPVGQALARRPVGLGLGISLGCFAIGTALLGLSALSPHGLGLVVLAQFPLALGEAAFLPIATEAVIELTPLDHQGLAMALFSQCFAISAFSAPLLAGLALDRYGHGLGIWLTMTALCLGGQLLVRQIRPRPEAA
;
A
#
# COMPACT_ATOMS: atom_id res chain seq x y z
N MET A 1 35.12 21.45 39.21
CA MET A 1 34.98 20.33 38.27
C MET A 1 33.48 20.09 38.08
N ALA A 2 32.89 20.69 37.06
CA ALA A 2 31.45 20.56 36.78
C ALA A 2 31.25 19.30 35.97
N THR A 3 30.55 18.34 36.52
CA THR A 3 30.12 17.10 35.84
C THR A 3 29.04 17.48 34.83
N ALA A 4 29.37 17.42 33.56
CA ALA A 4 28.41 17.60 32.46
C ALA A 4 27.37 16.49 32.52
N ASP A 5 26.10 16.88 32.65
CA ASP A 5 24.92 16.02 32.64
C ASP A 5 24.78 15.34 31.23
N PRO A 6 24.85 13.99 31.11
CA PRO A 6 24.76 13.30 29.83
C PRO A 6 23.35 13.27 29.22
N ALA A 7 22.35 13.91 29.84
CA ALA A 7 20.94 13.84 29.43
C ALA A 7 20.47 14.90 28.43
N ARG A 8 21.29 15.89 28.06
CA ARG A 8 20.95 16.87 27.01
C ARG A 8 21.58 16.51 25.67
N ARG A 9 21.22 15.37 25.09
CA ARG A 9 21.34 15.22 23.63
C ARG A 9 20.23 16.07 23.00
N GLU A 10 20.56 17.24 22.52
CA GLU A 10 19.67 18.04 21.66
C GLU A 10 19.07 17.13 20.60
N LYS A 11 17.72 17.12 20.49
CA LYS A 11 17.04 16.36 19.41
C LYS A 11 17.56 16.92 18.10
N PRO A 12 18.15 16.10 17.22
CA PRO A 12 18.67 16.59 15.96
C PRO A 12 17.53 17.28 15.18
N GLY A 13 17.77 18.46 14.64
CA GLY A 13 16.82 19.11 13.73
C GLY A 13 16.48 18.19 12.55
N LEU A 14 15.43 18.51 11.77
CA LEU A 14 14.96 17.67 10.66
C LEU A 14 16.08 17.24 9.70
N ALA A 15 17.02 18.14 9.38
CA ALA A 15 18.18 17.80 8.56
C ALA A 15 19.08 16.76 9.24
N GLY A 16 19.40 16.95 10.53
CA GLY A 16 20.20 15.98 11.28
C GLY A 16 19.52 14.63 11.42
N TRP A 17 18.19 14.60 11.55
CA TRP A 17 17.41 13.35 11.56
C TRP A 17 17.53 12.61 10.22
N TRP A 18 17.41 13.30 9.08
CA TRP A 18 17.54 12.70 7.74
C TRP A 18 18.93 12.10 7.50
N PHE A 19 19.98 12.76 7.93
CA PHE A 19 21.36 12.31 7.75
C PHE A 19 21.77 11.16 8.68
N GLN A 20 20.92 10.73 9.62
CA GLN A 20 21.14 9.51 10.43
C GLN A 20 20.98 8.23 9.60
N PHE A 21 20.30 8.29 8.45
CA PHE A 21 20.07 7.12 7.60
C PHE A 21 21.19 6.97 6.56
N PRO A 22 21.56 5.71 6.22
CA PRO A 22 22.52 5.44 5.15
C PRO A 22 22.10 6.12 3.84
N ALA A 23 23.07 6.60 3.05
CA ALA A 23 22.80 7.28 1.78
C ALA A 23 21.95 6.42 0.83
N PRO A 24 22.23 5.09 0.62
CA PRO A 24 21.39 4.27 -0.25
C PRO A 24 19.92 4.17 0.22
N LEU A 25 19.69 4.14 1.54
CA LEU A 25 18.32 4.09 2.07
C LEU A 25 17.56 5.40 1.85
N ARG A 26 18.26 6.55 1.94
CA ARG A 26 17.67 7.85 1.62
C ARG A 26 17.28 7.94 0.15
N GLU A 27 18.07 7.33 -0.73
CA GLU A 27 17.76 7.25 -2.16
C GLU A 27 16.53 6.39 -2.43
N VAL A 28 16.40 5.22 -1.77
CA VAL A 28 15.18 4.41 -1.82
C VAL A 28 13.96 5.21 -1.35
N ALA A 29 14.10 5.95 -0.24
CA ALA A 29 13.01 6.77 0.29
C ALA A 29 12.61 7.92 -0.66
N LEU A 30 13.58 8.55 -1.34
CA LEU A 30 13.31 9.60 -2.35
C LEU A 30 12.63 9.03 -3.58
N VAL A 31 13.11 7.92 -4.12
CA VAL A 31 12.49 7.21 -5.26
C VAL A 31 11.05 6.85 -4.91
N ARG A 32 10.83 6.34 -3.68
CA ARG A 32 9.50 6.00 -3.19
C ARG A 32 8.60 7.22 -3.06
N LEU A 33 9.09 8.31 -2.46
CA LEU A 33 8.34 9.56 -2.31
C LEU A 33 7.88 10.10 -3.67
N VAL A 34 8.82 10.24 -4.62
CA VAL A 34 8.52 10.80 -5.95
C VAL A 34 7.53 9.92 -6.72
N GLY A 35 7.75 8.59 -6.76
CA GLY A 35 6.81 7.67 -7.40
C GLY A 35 5.43 7.69 -6.75
N SER A 36 5.36 7.82 -5.42
CA SER A 36 4.10 7.83 -4.69
C SER A 36 3.32 9.16 -4.82
N ILE A 37 3.98 10.29 -5.11
CA ILE A 37 3.27 11.54 -5.44
C ILE A 37 2.43 11.36 -6.71
N GLY A 38 3.01 10.81 -7.77
CA GLY A 38 2.27 10.53 -8.99
C GLY A 38 1.17 9.48 -8.77
N ALA A 39 1.56 8.33 -8.25
CA ALA A 39 0.65 7.20 -8.02
C ALA A 39 -0.53 7.54 -7.09
N GLY A 40 -0.37 8.47 -6.14
CA GLY A 40 -1.42 8.84 -5.19
C GLY A 40 -2.67 9.42 -5.86
N GLY A 41 -2.51 10.22 -6.91
CA GLY A 41 -3.64 10.67 -7.73
C GLY A 41 -4.25 9.54 -8.54
N VAL A 42 -3.42 8.78 -9.25
CA VAL A 42 -3.87 7.72 -10.16
C VAL A 42 -4.58 6.59 -9.41
N LEU A 43 -4.01 6.09 -8.30
CA LEU A 43 -4.58 4.96 -7.56
C LEU A 43 -5.96 5.24 -6.97
N TYR A 44 -6.18 6.46 -6.47
CA TYR A 44 -7.41 6.79 -5.74
C TYR A 44 -8.45 7.51 -6.58
N LEU A 45 -8.06 8.22 -7.63
CA LEU A 45 -8.98 9.08 -8.38
C LEU A 45 -9.31 8.56 -9.78
N THR A 46 -8.62 7.54 -10.30
CA THR A 46 -8.97 6.87 -11.54
C THR A 46 -10.45 6.43 -11.57
N PRO A 47 -11.04 5.86 -10.50
CA PRO A 47 -12.47 5.53 -10.51
C PRO A 47 -13.38 6.73 -10.77
N MET A 48 -13.02 7.90 -10.23
CA MET A 48 -13.79 9.14 -10.46
C MET A 48 -13.62 9.65 -11.89
N VAL A 49 -12.43 9.58 -12.47
CA VAL A 49 -12.18 9.95 -13.87
C VAL A 49 -13.10 9.17 -14.82
N PHE A 50 -13.21 7.85 -14.62
CA PHE A 50 -14.03 7.01 -15.51
C PHE A 50 -15.51 7.01 -15.11
N HIS A 51 -15.86 7.42 -13.89
CA HIS A 51 -17.23 7.75 -13.54
C HIS A 51 -17.74 9.00 -14.32
N GLN A 52 -16.90 10.04 -14.48
CA GLN A 52 -17.21 11.20 -15.35
C GLN A 52 -17.41 10.82 -16.82
N GLU A 53 -16.75 9.74 -17.29
CA GLU A 53 -16.96 9.19 -18.65
C GLU A 53 -18.16 8.22 -18.72
N ALA A 54 -19.04 8.23 -17.72
CA ALA A 54 -20.25 7.41 -17.64
C ALA A 54 -20.01 5.88 -17.62
N PHE A 55 -18.85 5.43 -17.16
CA PHE A 55 -18.61 4.00 -16.96
C PHE A 55 -19.37 3.49 -15.74
N SER A 56 -19.90 2.25 -15.81
CA SER A 56 -20.49 1.58 -14.64
C SER A 56 -19.41 1.30 -13.59
N ALA A 57 -19.81 1.17 -12.31
CA ALA A 57 -18.88 0.78 -11.25
C ALA A 57 -18.23 -0.57 -11.53
N ALA A 58 -19.01 -1.53 -12.05
CA ALA A 58 -18.49 -2.85 -12.43
C ALA A 58 -17.41 -2.74 -13.52
N SER A 59 -17.61 -1.91 -14.54
CA SER A 59 -16.60 -1.71 -15.59
C SER A 59 -15.30 -1.10 -15.04
N VAL A 60 -15.41 -0.08 -14.18
CA VAL A 60 -14.25 0.55 -13.55
C VAL A 60 -13.51 -0.45 -12.68
N THR A 61 -14.21 -1.13 -11.79
CA THR A 61 -13.59 -2.08 -10.84
C THR A 61 -13.08 -3.34 -11.54
N GLN A 62 -13.70 -3.78 -12.64
CA GLN A 62 -13.21 -4.87 -13.48
C GLN A 62 -11.84 -4.53 -14.07
N GLY A 63 -11.65 -3.31 -14.58
CA GLY A 63 -10.34 -2.87 -15.08
C GLY A 63 -9.27 -2.90 -14.00
N LEU A 64 -9.58 -2.39 -12.78
CA LEU A 64 -8.68 -2.41 -11.63
C LEU A 64 -8.35 -3.86 -11.20
N ALA A 65 -9.34 -4.74 -11.17
CA ALA A 65 -9.14 -6.14 -10.82
C ALA A 65 -8.23 -6.86 -11.84
N LEU A 66 -8.46 -6.64 -13.14
CA LEU A 66 -7.63 -7.21 -14.20
C LEU A 66 -6.20 -6.64 -14.19
N ALA A 67 -6.03 -5.36 -13.80
CA ALA A 67 -4.71 -4.77 -13.57
C ALA A 67 -3.95 -5.51 -12.45
N ALA A 68 -4.62 -5.83 -11.34
CA ALA A 68 -4.02 -6.59 -10.24
C ALA A 68 -3.58 -8.00 -10.68
N LEU A 69 -4.36 -8.65 -11.54
CA LEU A 69 -4.01 -9.94 -12.14
C LEU A 69 -2.81 -9.81 -13.08
N ALA A 70 -2.80 -8.81 -13.96
CA ALA A 70 -1.65 -8.52 -14.83
C ALA A 70 -0.38 -8.21 -14.05
N GLY A 71 -0.51 -7.60 -12.87
CA GLY A 71 0.58 -7.36 -11.94
C GLY A 71 1.29 -8.62 -11.45
N THR A 72 0.63 -9.77 -11.46
CA THR A 72 1.27 -11.06 -11.14
C THR A 72 2.39 -11.38 -12.13
N VAL A 73 2.17 -11.12 -13.43
CA VAL A 73 3.20 -11.30 -14.47
C VAL A 73 4.40 -10.37 -14.20
N GLY A 74 4.14 -9.11 -13.86
CA GLY A 74 5.20 -8.16 -13.49
C GLY A 74 6.01 -8.61 -12.28
N ARG A 75 5.35 -9.18 -11.24
CA ARG A 75 6.03 -9.70 -10.03
C ARG A 75 6.98 -10.86 -10.35
N PHE A 76 6.52 -11.82 -11.15
CA PHE A 76 7.39 -12.94 -11.58
C PHE A 76 8.57 -12.45 -12.40
N LEU A 77 8.33 -11.50 -13.32
CA LEU A 77 9.41 -10.91 -14.12
C LEU A 77 10.40 -10.15 -13.23
N SER A 78 9.92 -9.38 -12.27
CA SER A 78 10.79 -8.67 -11.30
C SER A 78 11.64 -9.65 -10.49
N GLY A 79 11.02 -10.71 -9.93
CA GLY A 79 11.73 -11.75 -9.19
C GLY A 79 12.81 -12.41 -10.04
N TRP A 80 12.50 -12.80 -11.27
CA TRP A 80 13.45 -13.41 -12.20
C TRP A 80 14.64 -12.48 -12.55
N LEU A 81 14.41 -11.18 -12.72
CA LEU A 81 15.47 -10.19 -12.96
C LEU A 81 16.39 -10.08 -11.73
N LEU A 82 15.80 -10.02 -10.53
CA LEU A 82 16.53 -9.92 -9.26
C LEU A 82 17.33 -11.20 -8.97
N ASP A 83 16.77 -12.38 -9.22
CA ASP A 83 17.46 -13.67 -9.06
C ASP A 83 18.66 -13.81 -10.00
N ARG A 84 18.64 -13.12 -11.14
CA ARG A 84 19.81 -13.01 -12.04
C ARG A 84 20.90 -12.06 -11.53
N GLY A 85 20.68 -11.42 -10.39
CA GLY A 85 21.65 -10.52 -9.75
C GLY A 85 21.66 -9.12 -10.36
N LEU A 86 20.63 -8.75 -11.13
CA LEU A 86 20.45 -7.37 -11.59
C LEU A 86 20.13 -6.47 -10.40
N ASN A 87 20.61 -5.23 -10.43
CA ASN A 87 20.30 -4.27 -9.36
C ASN A 87 18.78 -3.94 -9.32
N CYS A 88 18.29 -3.54 -8.15
CA CYS A 88 16.88 -3.22 -7.95
C CYS A 88 16.38 -2.07 -8.85
N SER A 89 17.30 -1.26 -9.41
CA SER A 89 16.92 -0.19 -10.37
C SER A 89 16.35 -0.75 -11.67
N VAL A 90 16.78 -1.92 -12.15
CA VAL A 90 16.36 -2.43 -13.46
C VAL A 90 14.86 -2.72 -13.49
N PRO A 91 14.27 -3.53 -12.58
CA PRO A 91 12.82 -3.72 -12.56
C PRO A 91 12.04 -2.42 -12.32
N VAL A 92 12.57 -1.50 -11.48
CA VAL A 92 11.92 -0.20 -11.20
C VAL A 92 11.93 0.72 -12.42
N LEU A 93 13.02 0.75 -13.20
CA LEU A 93 13.08 1.50 -14.47
C LEU A 93 12.11 0.93 -15.50
N LEU A 94 12.05 -0.40 -15.66
CA LEU A 94 11.08 -1.05 -16.55
C LEU A 94 9.65 -0.75 -16.12
N ALA A 95 9.38 -0.74 -14.80
CA ALA A 95 8.09 -0.35 -14.24
C ALA A 95 7.73 1.09 -14.59
N ALA A 96 8.65 2.04 -14.40
CA ALA A 96 8.43 3.44 -14.71
C ALA A 96 8.13 3.67 -16.21
N LEU A 97 8.87 3.02 -17.10
CA LEU A 97 8.63 3.10 -18.55
C LEU A 97 7.27 2.49 -18.93
N ALA A 98 6.91 1.34 -18.37
CA ALA A 98 5.60 0.74 -18.60
C ALA A 98 4.45 1.60 -18.06
N ALA A 99 4.62 2.23 -16.88
CA ALA A 99 3.65 3.14 -16.29
C ALA A 99 3.48 4.42 -17.12
N LEU A 100 4.56 5.01 -17.66
CA LEU A 100 4.47 6.16 -18.58
C LEU A 100 3.61 5.85 -19.82
N VAL A 101 3.76 4.66 -20.37
CA VAL A 101 2.91 4.21 -21.50
C VAL A 101 1.47 4.00 -21.03
N ALA A 102 1.27 3.38 -19.86
CA ALA A 102 -0.05 3.15 -19.28
C ALA A 102 -0.81 4.45 -19.05
N ASP A 103 -0.15 5.45 -18.44
CA ASP A 103 -0.77 6.76 -18.15
C ASP A 103 -1.11 7.53 -19.41
N SER A 104 -0.28 7.43 -20.44
CA SER A 104 -0.59 8.00 -21.77
C SER A 104 -1.86 7.41 -22.35
N HIS A 105 -2.06 6.08 -22.22
CA HIS A 105 -3.29 5.40 -22.66
C HIS A 105 -4.49 5.81 -21.79
N LEU A 106 -4.35 5.85 -20.46
CA LEU A 106 -5.42 6.23 -19.54
C LEU A 106 -5.84 7.70 -19.71
N PHE A 107 -4.87 8.59 -19.94
CA PHE A 107 -5.15 9.99 -20.23
C PHE A 107 -6.01 10.15 -21.50
N ALA A 108 -5.72 9.38 -22.54
CA ALA A 108 -6.44 9.42 -23.82
C ALA A 108 -7.71 8.54 -23.84
N ALA A 109 -7.90 7.63 -22.87
CA ALA A 109 -8.95 6.63 -22.88
C ALA A 109 -10.36 7.26 -22.81
N ARG A 110 -11.25 6.80 -23.70
CA ARG A 110 -12.68 7.16 -23.77
C ARG A 110 -13.57 5.93 -23.91
N THR A 111 -13.00 4.76 -24.14
CA THR A 111 -13.71 3.49 -24.31
C THR A 111 -13.21 2.49 -23.28
N PHE A 112 -14.04 1.50 -22.93
CA PHE A 112 -13.64 0.45 -21.99
C PHE A 112 -12.39 -0.30 -22.47
N GLY A 113 -12.26 -0.57 -23.79
CA GLY A 113 -11.08 -1.24 -24.34
C GLY A 113 -9.78 -0.46 -24.12
N SER A 114 -9.78 0.87 -24.37
CA SER A 114 -8.60 1.71 -24.12
C SER A 114 -8.30 1.88 -22.64
N TYR A 115 -9.32 1.98 -21.79
CA TYR A 115 -9.18 1.97 -20.34
C TYR A 115 -8.54 0.67 -19.86
N LEU A 116 -9.05 -0.47 -20.30
CA LEU A 116 -8.54 -1.78 -19.91
C LEU A 116 -7.08 -1.98 -20.32
N GLN A 117 -6.69 -1.57 -21.53
CA GLN A 117 -5.30 -1.63 -21.99
C GLN A 117 -4.38 -0.83 -21.07
N GLY A 118 -4.75 0.41 -20.73
CA GLY A 118 -3.99 1.23 -19.77
C GLY A 118 -3.89 0.57 -18.40
N GLN A 119 -4.99 0.02 -17.87
CA GLN A 119 -5.00 -0.66 -16.59
C GLN A 119 -4.13 -1.93 -16.56
N LEU A 120 -4.15 -2.74 -17.60
CA LEU A 120 -3.30 -3.93 -17.70
C LEU A 120 -1.81 -3.56 -17.71
N LEU A 121 -1.42 -2.53 -18.48
CA LEU A 121 -0.05 -2.04 -18.51
C LEU A 121 0.38 -1.47 -17.15
N LEU A 122 -0.50 -0.70 -16.50
CA LEU A 122 -0.25 -0.17 -15.15
C LEU A 122 -0.10 -1.29 -14.13
N GLY A 123 -0.92 -2.33 -14.24
CA GLY A 123 -0.81 -3.53 -13.40
C GLY A 123 0.55 -4.21 -13.54
N ILE A 124 1.03 -4.45 -14.77
CA ILE A 124 2.36 -5.02 -15.03
C ILE A 124 3.45 -4.12 -14.43
N ALA A 125 3.35 -2.81 -14.61
CA ALA A 125 4.28 -1.83 -14.05
C ALA A 125 4.36 -1.93 -12.53
N MET A 126 3.21 -1.94 -11.85
CA MET A 126 3.14 -2.11 -10.40
C MET A 126 3.73 -3.45 -9.93
N GLY A 127 3.49 -4.52 -10.71
CA GLY A 127 4.09 -5.82 -10.45
C GLY A 127 5.61 -5.82 -10.53
N LEU A 128 6.18 -5.13 -11.51
CA LEU A 128 7.64 -4.97 -11.65
C LEU A 128 8.24 -4.14 -10.51
N TYR A 129 7.54 -3.10 -10.10
CA TYR A 129 8.01 -2.12 -9.12
C TYR A 129 8.14 -2.69 -7.71
N TRP A 130 7.07 -3.31 -7.20
CA TRP A 130 6.94 -3.64 -5.78
C TRP A 130 8.03 -4.56 -5.24
N PRO A 131 8.33 -5.75 -5.83
CA PRO A 131 9.34 -6.64 -5.27
C PRO A 131 10.74 -6.00 -5.21
N ALA A 132 11.07 -5.20 -6.21
CA ALA A 132 12.39 -4.57 -6.31
C ALA A 132 12.59 -3.45 -5.29
N ILE A 133 11.59 -2.57 -5.11
CA ILE A 133 11.69 -1.47 -4.15
C ILE A 133 11.66 -1.97 -2.70
N GLU A 134 10.86 -3.01 -2.41
CA GLU A 134 10.81 -3.63 -1.09
C GLU A 134 12.14 -4.33 -0.76
N LEU A 135 12.75 -5.03 -1.71
CA LEU A 135 14.05 -5.67 -1.52
C LEU A 135 15.18 -4.64 -1.36
N ALA A 136 15.08 -3.49 -2.02
CA ALA A 136 16.09 -2.44 -1.89
C ALA A 136 16.22 -1.90 -0.45
N VAL A 137 15.17 -1.95 0.36
CA VAL A 137 15.17 -1.44 1.75
C VAL A 137 16.16 -2.20 2.64
N PRO A 138 16.02 -3.52 2.87
CA PRO A 138 16.96 -4.25 3.73
C PRO A 138 18.38 -4.28 3.18
N LEU A 139 18.56 -4.29 1.85
CA LEU A 139 19.87 -4.18 1.23
C LEU A 139 20.54 -2.85 1.57
N SER A 140 19.80 -1.75 1.48
CA SER A 140 20.29 -0.40 1.81
C SER A 140 20.56 -0.22 3.30
N CYS A 141 19.79 -0.89 4.19
CA CYS A 141 20.02 -0.85 5.63
C CYS A 141 21.35 -1.51 6.04
N ARG A 142 21.83 -2.47 5.27
CA ARG A 142 23.10 -3.18 5.50
C ARG A 142 24.31 -2.46 4.92
N GLN A 143 24.10 -1.51 4.00
CA GLN A 143 25.16 -0.72 3.38
C GLN A 143 25.46 0.52 4.22
N GLY A 144 26.69 0.65 4.69
CA GLY A 144 27.15 1.81 5.44
C GLY A 144 27.98 1.42 6.65
N PRO A 145 28.61 2.40 7.30
CA PRO A 145 29.52 2.16 8.44
C PRO A 145 28.78 1.66 9.69
N ALA A 146 27.47 1.89 9.80
CA ALA A 146 26.63 1.41 10.90
C ALA A 146 25.32 0.84 10.31
N PRO A 147 25.21 -0.50 10.22
CA PRO A 147 23.96 -1.16 9.80
C PRO A 147 22.80 -0.77 10.72
N ILE A 148 21.64 -0.53 10.14
CA ILE A 148 20.42 -0.25 10.90
C ILE A 148 19.41 -1.40 10.73
N PRO A 149 18.52 -1.63 11.70
CA PRO A 149 17.46 -2.62 11.58
C PRO A 149 16.58 -2.35 10.37
N SER A 150 16.23 -3.40 9.61
CA SER A 150 15.35 -3.28 8.43
C SER A 150 14.00 -2.67 8.77
N ALA A 151 13.43 -2.96 9.95
CA ALA A 151 12.20 -2.35 10.44
C ALA A 151 12.26 -0.81 10.46
N ARG A 152 13.40 -0.24 10.87
CA ARG A 152 13.62 1.22 10.87
C ARG A 152 13.73 1.77 9.44
N GLY A 153 14.34 1.01 8.52
CA GLY A 153 14.40 1.33 7.11
C GLY A 153 13.01 1.33 6.47
N TYR A 154 12.22 0.30 6.71
CA TYR A 154 10.84 0.23 6.25
C TYR A 154 9.99 1.37 6.80
N ALA A 155 10.13 1.73 8.08
CA ALA A 155 9.40 2.86 8.65
C ALA A 155 9.68 4.17 7.92
N LEU A 156 10.95 4.45 7.55
CA LEU A 156 11.32 5.62 6.76
C LEU A 156 10.68 5.60 5.37
N VAL A 157 10.84 4.48 4.64
CA VAL A 157 10.38 4.34 3.26
C VAL A 157 8.86 4.37 3.18
N ARG A 158 8.16 3.75 4.14
CA ARG A 158 6.70 3.80 4.25
C ARG A 158 6.17 5.18 4.62
N SER A 159 6.89 5.94 5.46
CA SER A 159 6.53 7.34 5.74
C SER A 159 6.69 8.21 4.49
N ALA A 160 7.73 7.99 3.69
CA ALA A 160 7.93 8.67 2.41
C ALA A 160 6.81 8.31 1.40
N ASP A 161 6.43 7.03 1.35
CA ASP A 161 5.31 6.52 0.56
C ASP A 161 3.99 7.22 0.94
N ALA A 162 3.61 7.16 2.21
CA ALA A 162 2.37 7.78 2.69
C ALA A 162 2.34 9.29 2.44
N ALA A 163 3.47 9.99 2.66
CA ALA A 163 3.59 11.42 2.36
C ALA A 163 3.41 11.71 0.86
N GLY A 164 4.01 10.87 0.00
CA GLY A 164 3.86 10.97 -1.46
C GLY A 164 2.41 10.76 -1.89
N ILE A 165 1.79 9.67 -1.46
CA ILE A 165 0.39 9.35 -1.80
C ILE A 165 -0.55 10.48 -1.33
N ALA A 166 -0.38 10.99 -0.10
CA ALA A 166 -1.19 12.09 0.41
C ALA A 166 -1.01 13.38 -0.42
N ALA A 167 0.22 13.72 -0.81
CA ALA A 167 0.49 14.86 -1.68
C ALA A 167 -0.15 14.68 -3.06
N GLY A 168 -0.06 13.48 -3.65
CA GLY A 168 -0.67 13.13 -4.92
C GLY A 168 -2.20 13.21 -4.90
N ALA A 169 -2.82 12.67 -3.84
CA ALA A 169 -4.27 12.76 -3.66
C ALA A 169 -4.74 14.22 -3.49
N LEU A 170 -3.98 15.06 -2.77
CA LEU A 170 -4.27 16.48 -2.63
C LEU A 170 -4.15 17.22 -3.97
N LEU A 171 -3.10 16.97 -4.76
CA LEU A 171 -2.97 17.49 -6.11
C LEU A 171 -4.14 17.07 -6.99
N GLY A 172 -4.57 15.80 -6.89
CA GLY A 172 -5.74 15.30 -7.58
C GLY A 172 -7.03 15.99 -7.15
N ALA A 173 -7.21 16.29 -5.87
CA ALA A 173 -8.36 17.06 -5.38
C ALA A 173 -8.38 18.50 -5.93
N LEU A 174 -7.22 19.15 -6.03
CA LEU A 174 -7.08 20.47 -6.67
C LEU A 174 -7.42 20.41 -8.16
N LEU A 175 -6.97 19.37 -8.87
CA LEU A 175 -7.31 19.15 -10.28
C LEU A 175 -8.82 18.88 -10.47
N ALA A 176 -9.44 18.13 -9.55
CA ALA A 176 -10.89 17.91 -9.56
C ALA A 176 -11.67 19.21 -9.34
N ALA A 177 -11.23 20.05 -8.41
CA ALA A 177 -11.83 21.37 -8.16
C ALA A 177 -11.68 22.34 -9.34
N ALA A 178 -10.69 22.10 -10.21
CA ALA A 178 -10.45 22.88 -11.43
C ALA A 178 -11.08 22.26 -12.70
N ASP A 179 -11.93 21.23 -12.55
CA ASP A 179 -12.52 20.43 -13.66
C ASP A 179 -11.47 19.81 -14.60
N ARG A 180 -10.29 19.48 -14.08
CA ARG A 180 -9.17 18.91 -14.82
C ARG A 180 -8.69 17.59 -14.22
N LEU A 181 -9.62 16.78 -13.71
CA LEU A 181 -9.29 15.54 -12.96
C LEU A 181 -8.36 14.59 -13.72
N ARG A 182 -8.48 14.49 -15.08
CA ARG A 182 -7.55 13.71 -15.92
C ARG A 182 -6.10 14.16 -15.84
N GLY A 183 -5.82 15.35 -15.35
CA GLY A 183 -4.47 15.85 -15.11
C GLY A 183 -3.65 15.01 -14.13
N ILE A 184 -4.29 14.13 -13.35
CA ILE A 184 -3.59 13.17 -12.46
C ILE A 184 -2.57 12.31 -13.22
N TYR A 185 -2.91 11.88 -14.45
CA TYR A 185 -2.00 11.10 -15.29
C TYR A 185 -0.79 11.91 -15.74
N LEU A 186 -0.95 13.22 -16.01
CA LEU A 186 0.17 14.11 -16.34
C LEU A 186 1.10 14.31 -15.16
N VAL A 187 0.55 14.44 -13.95
CA VAL A 187 1.32 14.53 -12.70
C VAL A 187 2.12 13.24 -12.50
N ASP A 188 1.49 12.07 -12.69
CA ASP A 188 2.19 10.79 -12.54
C ASP A 188 3.30 10.63 -13.58
N MET A 189 3.05 10.93 -14.85
CA MET A 189 4.08 10.91 -15.90
C MET A 189 5.28 11.81 -15.58
N LEU A 190 5.04 13.00 -14.99
CA LEU A 190 6.12 13.87 -14.54
C LEU A 190 6.93 13.25 -13.40
N CYS A 191 6.25 12.69 -12.40
CA CYS A 191 6.90 11.99 -11.27
C CYS A 191 7.67 10.76 -11.72
N LEU A 192 7.12 9.95 -12.62
CA LEU A 192 7.79 8.79 -13.21
C LEU A 192 9.05 9.20 -13.99
N SER A 193 8.98 10.29 -14.75
CA SER A 193 10.15 10.82 -15.47
C SER A 193 11.25 11.29 -14.51
N ALA A 194 10.87 11.97 -13.41
CA ALA A 194 11.80 12.35 -12.35
C ALA A 194 12.39 11.12 -11.64
N MET A 195 11.59 10.08 -11.39
CA MET A 195 12.06 8.81 -10.82
C MET A 195 13.06 8.11 -11.75
N VAL A 196 12.81 8.06 -13.06
CA VAL A 196 13.78 7.53 -14.04
C VAL A 196 15.10 8.28 -13.95
N LEU A 197 15.06 9.60 -13.92
CA LEU A 197 16.28 10.42 -13.81
C LEU A 197 17.04 10.14 -12.50
N LEU A 198 16.33 10.04 -11.37
CA LEU A 198 16.94 9.68 -10.08
C LEU A 198 17.64 8.32 -10.14
N LEU A 199 17.01 7.31 -10.72
CA LEU A 199 17.55 5.96 -10.82
C LEU A 199 18.75 5.86 -11.76
N LEU A 200 18.81 6.68 -12.82
CA LEU A 200 19.96 6.76 -13.73
C LEU A 200 21.14 7.44 -13.06
N LEU A 201 20.90 8.45 -12.24
CA LEU A 201 21.95 9.17 -11.51
C LEU A 201 22.44 8.41 -10.26
N ARG A 202 21.53 7.69 -9.59
CA ARG A 202 21.78 6.99 -8.32
C ARG A 202 21.09 5.62 -8.32
N PRO A 203 21.77 4.58 -8.82
CA PRO A 203 21.17 3.24 -8.91
C PRO A 203 20.96 2.64 -7.51
N LEU A 204 19.86 1.88 -7.38
CA LEU A 204 19.53 1.11 -6.19
C LEU A 204 20.47 -0.09 -6.03
N PRO A 205 20.61 -0.65 -4.80
CA PRO A 205 21.51 -1.76 -4.55
C PRO A 205 21.15 -3.02 -5.34
N ALA A 206 22.17 -3.85 -5.60
CA ALA A 206 21.99 -5.18 -6.16
C ALA A 206 21.76 -6.22 -5.05
N PRO A 207 20.96 -7.29 -5.30
CA PRO A 207 20.85 -8.42 -4.40
C PRO A 207 22.20 -9.07 -4.16
N LEU A 208 22.47 -9.45 -2.90
CA LEU A 208 23.64 -10.26 -2.58
C LEU A 208 23.41 -11.68 -3.12
N ARG A 209 24.33 -12.20 -3.93
CA ARG A 209 24.30 -13.62 -4.31
C ARG A 209 24.58 -14.45 -3.05
N ALA A 210 23.67 -15.36 -2.72
CA ALA A 210 23.89 -16.36 -1.69
C ALA A 210 24.99 -17.31 -2.21
N GLU A 211 26.19 -17.22 -1.66
CA GLU A 211 27.22 -18.23 -1.81
C GLU A 211 26.91 -19.34 -0.79
N GLY A 212 26.48 -20.49 -1.31
CA GLY A 212 26.28 -21.70 -0.52
C GLY A 212 24.81 -22.15 -0.45
N ARG A 213 24.54 -23.34 -1.02
CA ARG A 213 23.29 -24.08 -0.79
C ARG A 213 23.30 -24.56 0.66
N THR A 214 22.57 -23.89 1.55
CA THR A 214 22.16 -24.47 2.82
C THR A 214 21.07 -25.52 2.56
N ALA A 215 21.04 -26.60 3.37
CA ALA A 215 20.04 -27.65 3.22
C ALA A 215 18.62 -27.03 3.36
N SER A 216 17.78 -27.22 2.34
CA SER A 216 16.44 -26.63 2.33
C SER A 216 15.58 -27.24 3.43
N VAL A 217 15.05 -26.41 4.32
CA VAL A 217 14.08 -26.81 5.36
C VAL A 217 12.77 -27.21 4.67
N ALA A 218 12.16 -28.34 5.09
CA ALA A 218 10.94 -28.82 4.47
C ALA A 218 9.76 -27.83 4.63
N TRP A 219 8.99 -27.61 3.58
CA TRP A 219 7.85 -26.68 3.55
C TRP A 219 6.81 -26.95 4.64
N GLY A 220 6.61 -28.23 4.98
CA GLY A 220 5.65 -28.65 6.01
C GLY A 220 5.94 -28.16 7.43
N THR A 221 7.14 -27.62 7.70
CA THR A 221 7.51 -27.17 9.03
C THR A 221 7.27 -25.68 9.26
N TRP A 222 7.38 -24.84 8.23
CA TRP A 222 7.28 -23.40 8.38
C TRP A 222 6.02 -22.80 7.73
N LEU A 223 5.48 -23.44 6.69
CA LEU A 223 4.29 -22.93 6.00
C LEU A 223 3.02 -22.97 6.87
N PRO A 224 2.69 -24.06 7.62
CA PRO A 224 1.48 -24.09 8.44
C PRO A 224 1.40 -22.98 9.50
N PRO A 225 2.46 -22.64 10.26
CA PRO A 225 2.46 -21.50 11.17
C PRO A 225 2.27 -20.14 10.47
N LEU A 226 2.66 -20.02 9.20
CA LEU A 226 2.53 -18.80 8.41
C LEU A 226 1.10 -18.60 7.86
N LEU A 227 0.32 -19.67 7.64
CA LEU A 227 -1.01 -19.59 7.03
C LEU A 227 -1.97 -18.61 7.75
N PRO A 228 -2.07 -18.58 9.09
CA PRO A 228 -2.90 -17.59 9.78
C PRO A 228 -2.48 -16.14 9.47
N VAL A 229 -1.18 -15.87 9.37
CA VAL A 229 -0.65 -14.54 9.01
C VAL A 229 -1.03 -14.18 7.57
N LEU A 230 -0.91 -15.12 6.64
CA LEU A 230 -1.31 -14.91 5.24
C LEU A 230 -2.83 -14.69 5.12
N ALA A 231 -3.65 -15.42 5.89
CA ALA A 231 -5.09 -15.22 5.90
C ALA A 231 -5.48 -13.84 6.46
N VAL A 232 -4.84 -13.40 7.55
CA VAL A 232 -5.00 -12.03 8.08
C VAL A 232 -4.50 -11.00 7.07
N ALA A 233 -3.39 -11.26 6.39
CA ALA A 233 -2.86 -10.38 5.36
C ALA A 233 -3.84 -10.24 4.18
N LEU A 234 -4.42 -11.33 3.70
CA LEU A 234 -5.43 -11.30 2.65
C LEU A 234 -6.61 -10.41 3.03
N LEU A 235 -7.10 -10.56 4.26
CA LEU A 235 -8.22 -9.79 4.78
C LEU A 235 -7.86 -8.30 4.96
N ALA A 236 -6.72 -8.01 5.59
CA ALA A 236 -6.29 -6.64 5.85
C ALA A 236 -5.94 -5.87 4.58
N THR A 237 -5.38 -6.54 3.55
CA THR A 237 -5.05 -5.91 2.26
C THR A 237 -6.27 -5.67 1.37
N ALA A 238 -7.40 -6.34 1.65
CA ALA A 238 -8.66 -6.04 0.96
C ALA A 238 -9.17 -4.63 1.29
N LEU A 239 -8.87 -4.09 2.49
CA LEU A 239 -9.32 -2.75 2.90
C LEU A 239 -8.69 -1.64 2.04
N PRO A 240 -7.35 -1.51 1.90
CA PRO A 240 -6.76 -0.56 0.96
C PRO A 240 -7.27 -0.73 -0.47
N ALA A 241 -7.48 -1.96 -0.93
CA ALA A 241 -8.05 -2.20 -2.26
C ALA A 241 -9.47 -1.65 -2.40
N LEU A 242 -10.32 -1.76 -1.38
CA LEU A 242 -11.65 -1.17 -1.34
C LEU A 242 -11.62 0.35 -1.19
N MET A 243 -10.65 0.89 -0.43
CA MET A 243 -10.47 2.35 -0.31
C MET A 243 -10.11 2.99 -1.65
N GLN A 244 -9.35 2.28 -2.48
CA GLN A 244 -8.94 2.75 -3.80
C GLN A 244 -10.01 2.55 -4.88
N SER A 245 -10.97 1.65 -4.69
CA SER A 245 -11.94 1.27 -5.72
C SER A 245 -13.40 1.54 -5.33
N ALA A 246 -13.86 0.92 -4.24
CA ALA A 246 -15.27 0.97 -3.84
C ALA A 246 -15.65 2.24 -3.09
N LEU A 247 -14.76 2.72 -2.19
CA LEU A 247 -15.08 3.92 -1.39
C LEU A 247 -15.34 5.15 -2.25
N PRO A 248 -14.50 5.53 -3.23
CA PRO A 248 -14.79 6.66 -4.10
C PRO A 248 -16.14 6.56 -4.79
N LEU A 249 -16.48 5.37 -5.28
CA LEU A 249 -17.76 5.12 -5.98
C LEU A 249 -18.95 5.16 -5.02
N ASP A 250 -18.84 4.60 -3.81
CA ASP A 250 -19.89 4.64 -2.78
C ASP A 250 -20.16 6.08 -2.30
N LEU A 251 -19.13 6.90 -2.19
CA LEU A 251 -19.28 8.31 -1.79
C LEU A 251 -20.03 9.14 -2.82
N VAL A 252 -19.70 8.99 -4.10
CA VAL A 252 -20.35 9.76 -5.18
C VAL A 252 -21.73 9.24 -5.55
N ARG A 253 -22.04 7.97 -5.27
CA ARG A 253 -23.38 7.39 -5.47
C ARG A 253 -24.33 7.68 -4.31
N GLY A 254 -23.80 7.83 -3.09
CA GLY A 254 -24.56 7.96 -1.86
C GLY A 254 -24.88 6.64 -1.18
N GLY A 255 -25.58 6.71 -0.03
CA GLY A 255 -26.05 5.56 0.74
C GLY A 255 -27.55 5.34 0.58
N MET A 256 -28.15 4.53 1.45
CA MET A 256 -29.62 4.36 1.50
C MET A 256 -30.32 5.68 1.86
N GLU A 257 -29.80 6.39 2.85
CA GLU A 257 -30.31 7.69 3.29
C GLU A 257 -29.25 8.80 3.14
N ARG A 258 -27.96 8.44 3.08
CA ARG A 258 -26.87 9.39 2.83
C ARG A 258 -26.96 9.94 1.42
N GLN A 259 -26.97 11.26 1.30
CA GLN A 259 -26.90 11.94 0.00
C GLN A 259 -25.56 11.63 -0.71
N ALA A 260 -25.59 11.62 -2.04
CA ALA A 260 -24.39 11.56 -2.87
C ALA A 260 -23.50 12.77 -2.59
N LEU A 261 -22.20 12.53 -2.47
CA LEU A 261 -21.21 13.58 -2.20
C LEU A 261 -20.58 14.06 -3.50
N PRO A 262 -20.28 15.36 -3.63
CA PRO A 262 -19.46 15.87 -4.73
C PRO A 262 -18.11 15.17 -4.78
N GLU A 263 -17.56 14.95 -5.97
CA GLU A 263 -16.28 14.27 -6.17
C GLU A 263 -15.12 14.94 -5.41
N SER A 264 -15.12 16.27 -5.34
CA SER A 264 -14.15 17.05 -4.57
C SER A 264 -14.17 16.72 -3.08
N VAL A 265 -15.37 16.53 -2.50
CA VAL A 265 -15.53 16.12 -1.09
C VAL A 265 -15.04 14.68 -0.91
N GLY A 266 -15.38 13.78 -1.84
CA GLY A 266 -14.87 12.40 -1.84
C GLY A 266 -13.34 12.35 -1.88
N ALA A 267 -12.72 13.11 -2.78
CA ALA A 267 -11.27 13.23 -2.88
C ALA A 267 -10.63 13.81 -1.61
N LEU A 268 -11.27 14.82 -0.99
CA LEU A 268 -10.81 15.40 0.27
C LEU A 268 -10.86 14.39 1.43
N LEU A 269 -11.89 13.56 1.50
CA LEU A 269 -12.03 12.51 2.54
C LEU A 269 -10.94 11.44 2.38
N ILE A 270 -10.62 11.04 1.16
CA ILE A 270 -9.50 10.15 0.87
C ILE A 270 -8.17 10.82 1.26
N GLY A 271 -7.99 12.10 0.89
CA GLY A 271 -6.83 12.89 1.31
C GLY A 271 -6.71 13.03 2.83
N LEU A 272 -7.82 13.14 3.56
CA LEU A 272 -7.84 13.15 5.03
C LEU A 272 -7.30 11.85 5.61
N GLN A 273 -7.76 10.68 5.13
CA GLN A 273 -7.25 9.37 5.57
C GLN A 273 -5.75 9.26 5.35
N LEU A 274 -5.29 9.60 4.15
CA LEU A 274 -3.87 9.53 3.79
C LEU A 274 -3.04 10.52 4.59
N GLY A 275 -3.55 11.73 4.84
CA GLY A 275 -2.91 12.70 5.72
C GLY A 275 -2.79 12.21 7.17
N LEU A 276 -3.84 11.59 7.70
CA LEU A 276 -3.80 10.94 9.00
C LEU A 276 -2.76 9.81 9.02
N LEU A 277 -2.72 8.99 7.98
CA LEU A 277 -1.72 7.91 7.85
C LEU A 277 -0.30 8.46 7.92
N VAL A 278 0.01 9.55 7.22
CA VAL A 278 1.34 10.21 7.28
C VAL A 278 1.72 10.57 8.71
N VAL A 279 0.78 11.16 9.47
CA VAL A 279 1.03 11.63 10.84
C VAL A 279 1.23 10.46 11.81
N ILE A 280 0.40 9.40 11.68
CA ILE A 280 0.37 8.30 12.67
C ILE A 280 1.28 7.12 12.29
N GLN A 281 1.69 6.98 11.03
CA GLN A 281 2.49 5.84 10.53
C GLN A 281 3.76 5.63 11.36
N TRP A 282 4.53 6.69 11.57
CA TRP A 282 5.78 6.62 12.33
C TRP A 282 5.56 6.30 13.82
N PRO A 283 4.75 7.06 14.58
CA PRO A 283 4.55 6.77 16.01
C PRO A 283 3.92 5.39 16.26
N VAL A 284 2.96 4.97 15.43
CA VAL A 284 2.32 3.66 15.55
C VAL A 284 3.33 2.54 15.26
N GLY A 285 4.10 2.65 14.18
CA GLY A 285 5.15 1.68 13.84
C GLY A 285 6.17 1.52 14.96
N GLN A 286 6.62 2.64 15.58
CA GLN A 286 7.55 2.63 16.72
C GLN A 286 6.94 2.00 17.98
N ALA A 287 5.67 2.28 18.27
CA ALA A 287 4.99 1.75 19.46
C ALA A 287 4.76 0.25 19.34
N LEU A 288 4.45 -0.24 18.15
CA LEU A 288 4.12 -1.64 17.90
C LEU A 288 5.35 -2.52 17.63
N ALA A 289 6.47 -1.96 17.14
CA ALA A 289 7.72 -2.71 16.92
C ALA A 289 8.29 -3.37 18.17
N ARG A 290 7.81 -2.98 19.36
CA ARG A 290 8.20 -3.55 20.66
C ARG A 290 7.14 -4.49 21.25
N ARG A 291 6.10 -4.79 20.51
CA ARG A 291 4.95 -5.57 20.98
C ARG A 291 4.83 -6.89 20.19
N PRO A 292 4.24 -7.93 20.78
CA PRO A 292 3.98 -9.18 20.07
C PRO A 292 3.20 -8.94 18.77
N VAL A 293 3.59 -9.61 17.69
CA VAL A 293 2.98 -9.51 16.36
C VAL A 293 1.46 -9.70 16.40
N GLY A 294 0.97 -10.70 17.17
CA GLY A 294 -0.46 -10.96 17.31
C GLY A 294 -1.24 -9.78 17.89
N LEU A 295 -0.66 -9.02 18.84
CA LEU A 295 -1.31 -7.81 19.39
C LEU A 295 -1.47 -6.74 18.31
N GLY A 296 -0.44 -6.49 17.52
CA GLY A 296 -0.48 -5.46 16.47
C GLY A 296 -1.45 -5.81 15.35
N LEU A 297 -1.47 -7.06 14.88
CA LEU A 297 -2.45 -7.52 13.90
C LEU A 297 -3.88 -7.47 14.46
N GLY A 298 -4.08 -7.79 15.74
CA GLY A 298 -5.37 -7.65 16.42
C GLY A 298 -5.86 -6.21 16.49
N ILE A 299 -4.98 -5.27 16.83
CA ILE A 299 -5.28 -3.81 16.82
C ILE A 299 -5.67 -3.37 15.41
N SER A 300 -4.90 -3.78 14.39
CA SER A 300 -5.19 -3.44 13.00
C SER A 300 -6.58 -3.90 12.58
N LEU A 301 -6.91 -5.19 12.75
CA LEU A 301 -8.23 -5.73 12.39
C LEU A 301 -9.36 -5.10 13.21
N GLY A 302 -9.14 -4.80 14.49
CA GLY A 302 -10.11 -4.10 15.34
C GLY A 302 -10.41 -2.70 14.82
N CYS A 303 -9.39 -1.95 14.46
CA CYS A 303 -9.52 -0.62 13.86
C CYS A 303 -10.24 -0.68 12.50
N PHE A 304 -9.90 -1.64 11.65
CA PHE A 304 -10.59 -1.85 10.39
C PHE A 304 -12.07 -2.21 10.60
N ALA A 305 -12.40 -3.07 11.58
CA ALA A 305 -13.79 -3.40 11.90
C ALA A 305 -14.60 -2.15 12.33
N ILE A 306 -14.00 -1.29 13.19
CA ILE A 306 -14.64 -0.04 13.61
C ILE A 306 -14.85 0.90 12.41
N GLY A 307 -13.81 1.10 11.59
CA GLY A 307 -13.87 1.98 10.43
C GLY A 307 -14.91 1.54 9.40
N THR A 308 -14.94 0.26 9.05
CA THR A 308 -15.93 -0.30 8.10
C THR A 308 -17.34 -0.30 8.68
N ALA A 309 -17.52 -0.53 9.98
CA ALA A 309 -18.82 -0.39 10.64
C ALA A 309 -19.35 1.04 10.54
N LEU A 310 -18.49 2.05 10.78
CA LEU A 310 -18.85 3.46 10.63
C LEU A 310 -19.23 3.80 9.18
N LEU A 311 -18.49 3.27 8.19
CA LEU A 311 -18.86 3.44 6.77
C LEU A 311 -20.22 2.79 6.47
N GLY A 312 -20.49 1.58 6.98
CA GLY A 312 -21.78 0.92 6.84
C GLY A 312 -22.91 1.75 7.47
N LEU A 313 -22.75 2.18 8.72
CA LEU A 313 -23.72 3.00 9.42
C LEU A 313 -23.96 4.35 8.74
N SER A 314 -22.93 4.91 8.08
CA SER A 314 -23.07 6.17 7.35
C SER A 314 -24.10 6.09 6.22
N ALA A 315 -24.28 4.92 5.62
CA ALA A 315 -25.26 4.71 4.56
C ALA A 315 -26.72 4.78 5.05
N LEU A 316 -26.94 4.58 6.35
CA LEU A 316 -28.25 4.54 7.01
C LEU A 316 -28.67 5.89 7.62
N SER A 317 -27.92 6.97 7.41
CA SER A 317 -28.19 8.26 8.03
C SER A 317 -28.12 9.40 7.03
N PRO A 318 -29.11 10.32 7.02
CA PRO A 318 -29.03 11.53 6.20
C PRO A 318 -27.79 12.39 6.52
N HIS A 319 -27.33 12.35 7.78
CA HIS A 319 -26.14 13.04 8.27
C HIS A 319 -24.89 12.14 8.25
N GLY A 320 -24.87 11.12 7.39
CA GLY A 320 -23.83 10.11 7.31
C GLY A 320 -22.41 10.63 7.01
N LEU A 321 -22.28 11.86 6.50
CA LEU A 321 -20.97 12.48 6.25
C LEU A 321 -20.10 12.52 7.52
N GLY A 322 -20.67 12.85 8.68
CA GLY A 322 -19.91 12.85 9.94
C GLY A 322 -19.35 11.47 10.30
N LEU A 323 -20.11 10.40 10.03
CA LEU A 323 -19.65 9.02 10.23
C LEU A 323 -18.56 8.63 9.24
N VAL A 324 -18.64 9.09 7.98
CA VAL A 324 -17.58 8.88 6.99
C VAL A 324 -16.28 9.56 7.42
N VAL A 325 -16.35 10.81 7.89
CA VAL A 325 -15.18 11.53 8.43
C VAL A 325 -14.59 10.78 9.63
N LEU A 326 -15.44 10.36 10.57
CA LEU A 326 -15.02 9.63 11.77
C LEU A 326 -14.36 8.29 11.41
N ALA A 327 -14.84 7.61 10.37
CA ALA A 327 -14.30 6.33 9.90
C ALA A 327 -12.83 6.43 9.43
N GLN A 328 -12.41 7.60 8.93
CA GLN A 328 -11.03 7.77 8.41
C GLN A 328 -9.97 7.55 9.51
N PHE A 329 -10.28 7.88 10.77
CA PHE A 329 -9.33 7.72 11.88
C PHE A 329 -9.01 6.23 12.17
N PRO A 330 -9.98 5.36 12.47
CA PRO A 330 -9.67 3.95 12.69
C PRO A 330 -9.15 3.25 11.42
N LEU A 331 -9.59 3.63 10.22
CA LEU A 331 -9.06 3.07 8.98
C LEU A 331 -7.57 3.39 8.80
N ALA A 332 -7.18 4.64 8.99
CA ALA A 332 -5.77 5.04 8.92
C ALA A 332 -4.93 4.36 10.01
N LEU A 333 -5.47 4.22 11.24
CA LEU A 333 -4.77 3.53 12.34
C LEU A 333 -4.60 2.04 12.06
N GLY A 334 -5.63 1.38 11.52
CA GLY A 334 -5.56 -0.02 11.11
C GLY A 334 -4.50 -0.27 10.05
N GLU A 335 -4.42 0.60 9.05
CA GLU A 335 -3.43 0.53 7.98
C GLU A 335 -2.01 0.78 8.49
N ALA A 336 -1.80 1.81 9.32
CA ALA A 336 -0.52 2.12 9.95
C ALA A 336 0.00 0.98 10.82
N ALA A 337 -0.89 0.26 11.51
CA ALA A 337 -0.53 -0.86 12.36
C ALA A 337 -0.23 -2.14 11.56
N PHE A 338 -0.90 -2.36 10.42
CA PHE A 338 -0.83 -3.63 9.69
C PHE A 338 0.53 -3.89 9.05
N LEU A 339 0.95 -3.02 8.13
CA LEU A 339 2.05 -3.31 7.21
C LEU A 339 3.40 -3.62 7.90
N PRO A 340 3.87 -2.82 8.87
CA PRO A 340 5.15 -3.11 9.53
C PRO A 340 5.14 -4.45 10.26
N ILE A 341 4.02 -4.75 10.93
CA ILE A 341 3.88 -5.94 11.78
C ILE A 341 3.67 -7.20 10.95
N ALA A 342 2.88 -7.12 9.88
CA ALA A 342 2.65 -8.27 9.02
C ALA A 342 3.95 -8.71 8.32
N THR A 343 4.77 -7.76 7.88
CA THR A 343 6.08 -8.05 7.30
C THR A 343 7.03 -8.69 8.32
N GLU A 344 7.05 -8.17 9.55
CA GLU A 344 7.85 -8.72 10.65
C GLU A 344 7.40 -10.15 11.00
N ALA A 345 6.09 -10.38 11.07
CA ALA A 345 5.52 -11.71 11.29
C ALA A 345 5.97 -12.74 10.25
N VAL A 346 5.99 -12.36 8.97
CA VAL A 346 6.47 -13.23 7.89
C VAL A 346 7.95 -13.58 8.09
N ILE A 347 8.76 -12.61 8.46
CA ILE A 347 10.21 -12.82 8.68
C ILE A 347 10.46 -13.70 9.91
N GLU A 348 9.77 -13.46 11.03
CA GLU A 348 9.95 -14.22 12.27
C GLU A 348 9.50 -15.68 12.15
N LEU A 349 8.40 -15.94 11.44
CA LEU A 349 7.84 -17.28 11.30
C LEU A 349 8.53 -18.12 10.22
N THR A 350 9.39 -17.51 9.40
CA THR A 350 9.98 -18.18 8.24
C THR A 350 11.49 -18.37 8.42
N PRO A 351 12.05 -19.58 8.11
CA PRO A 351 13.48 -19.79 8.06
C PRO A 351 14.16 -18.87 7.05
N LEU A 352 15.42 -18.48 7.30
CA LEU A 352 16.20 -17.56 6.45
C LEU A 352 16.20 -17.97 4.98
N ASP A 353 16.34 -19.27 4.71
CA ASP A 353 16.42 -19.83 3.35
C ASP A 353 15.08 -19.74 2.56
N HIS A 354 13.98 -19.48 3.24
CA HIS A 354 12.63 -19.42 2.65
C HIS A 354 11.94 -18.06 2.77
N GLN A 355 12.63 -17.05 3.31
CA GLN A 355 12.07 -15.71 3.49
C GLN A 355 11.64 -15.06 2.16
N GLY A 356 12.38 -15.30 1.08
CA GLY A 356 12.01 -14.83 -0.26
C GLY A 356 10.68 -15.41 -0.74
N LEU A 357 10.48 -16.71 -0.58
CA LEU A 357 9.23 -17.38 -0.94
C LEU A 357 8.06 -16.93 -0.04
N ALA A 358 8.30 -16.81 1.26
CA ALA A 358 7.28 -16.33 2.21
C ALA A 358 6.85 -14.90 1.91
N MET A 359 7.79 -14.02 1.56
CA MET A 359 7.48 -12.65 1.11
C MET A 359 6.74 -12.63 -0.23
N ALA A 360 7.05 -13.56 -1.14
CA ALA A 360 6.29 -13.72 -2.37
C ALA A 360 4.84 -14.15 -2.09
N LEU A 361 4.62 -15.12 -1.20
CA LEU A 361 3.28 -15.53 -0.77
C LEU A 361 2.51 -14.38 -0.09
N PHE A 362 3.20 -13.62 0.77
CA PHE A 362 2.62 -12.41 1.38
C PHE A 362 2.24 -11.37 0.32
N SER A 363 3.09 -11.13 -0.66
CA SER A 363 2.79 -10.24 -1.79
C SER A 363 1.60 -10.74 -2.64
N GLN A 364 1.39 -12.05 -2.76
CA GLN A 364 0.23 -12.60 -3.46
C GLN A 364 -1.09 -12.31 -2.72
N CYS A 365 -1.08 -12.15 -1.39
CA CYS A 365 -2.26 -11.71 -0.66
C CYS A 365 -2.76 -10.34 -1.16
N PHE A 366 -1.85 -9.40 -1.42
CA PHE A 366 -2.20 -8.11 -2.02
C PHE A 366 -2.80 -8.27 -3.42
N ALA A 367 -2.22 -9.13 -4.26
CA ALA A 367 -2.73 -9.37 -5.61
C ALA A 367 -4.13 -9.98 -5.59
N ILE A 368 -4.36 -10.98 -4.72
CA ILE A 368 -5.67 -11.63 -4.57
C ILE A 368 -6.71 -10.63 -4.06
N SER A 369 -6.36 -9.82 -3.05
CA SER A 369 -7.26 -8.80 -2.51
C SER A 369 -7.55 -7.69 -3.54
N ALA A 370 -6.53 -7.20 -4.25
CA ALA A 370 -6.68 -6.17 -5.27
C ALA A 370 -7.46 -6.67 -6.50
N PHE A 371 -7.50 -7.98 -6.74
CA PHE A 371 -8.36 -8.58 -7.76
C PHE A 371 -9.79 -8.78 -7.25
N SER A 372 -9.95 -9.49 -6.12
CA SER A 372 -11.26 -9.97 -5.68
C SER A 372 -12.13 -8.89 -5.04
N ALA A 373 -11.55 -8.03 -4.18
CA ALA A 373 -12.33 -7.06 -3.42
C ALA A 373 -12.98 -5.98 -4.31
N PRO A 374 -12.26 -5.32 -5.24
CA PRO A 374 -12.87 -4.36 -6.16
C PRO A 374 -13.94 -4.99 -7.05
N LEU A 375 -13.67 -6.20 -7.59
CA LEU A 375 -14.61 -6.89 -8.47
C LEU A 375 -15.95 -7.17 -7.77
N LEU A 376 -15.90 -7.77 -6.56
CA LEU A 376 -17.10 -8.06 -5.78
C LEU A 376 -17.82 -6.78 -5.35
N ALA A 377 -17.07 -5.75 -4.96
CA ALA A 377 -17.63 -4.47 -4.56
C ALA A 377 -18.32 -3.75 -5.73
N GLY A 378 -17.73 -3.75 -6.91
CA GLY A 378 -18.34 -3.14 -8.10
C GLY A 378 -19.66 -3.78 -8.45
N LEU A 379 -19.72 -5.13 -8.46
CA LEU A 379 -20.96 -5.88 -8.68
C LEU A 379 -22.02 -5.58 -7.61
N ALA A 380 -21.61 -5.48 -6.33
CA ALA A 380 -22.52 -5.15 -5.24
C ALA A 380 -23.06 -3.71 -5.37
N LEU A 381 -22.20 -2.74 -5.71
CA LEU A 381 -22.61 -1.35 -5.92
C LEU A 381 -23.58 -1.20 -7.08
N ASP A 382 -23.38 -1.91 -8.18
CA ASP A 382 -24.30 -1.85 -9.32
C ASP A 382 -25.64 -2.56 -9.01
N ARG A 383 -25.62 -3.61 -8.17
CA ARG A 383 -26.85 -4.34 -7.80
C ARG A 383 -27.69 -3.63 -6.76
N TYR A 384 -27.04 -3.03 -5.75
CA TYR A 384 -27.74 -2.46 -4.58
C TYR A 384 -27.78 -0.93 -4.58
N GLY A 385 -26.97 -0.27 -5.41
CA GLY A 385 -26.88 1.18 -5.49
C GLY A 385 -26.06 1.85 -4.37
N HIS A 386 -25.68 1.12 -3.32
CA HIS A 386 -24.99 1.63 -2.14
C HIS A 386 -24.02 0.59 -1.52
N GLY A 387 -23.04 1.07 -0.75
CA GLY A 387 -21.97 0.24 -0.19
C GLY A 387 -22.27 -0.43 1.16
N LEU A 388 -23.48 -0.31 1.73
CA LEU A 388 -23.81 -0.84 3.07
C LEU A 388 -23.40 -2.31 3.25
N GLY A 389 -23.80 -3.19 2.31
CA GLY A 389 -23.49 -4.61 2.38
C GLY A 389 -22.00 -4.90 2.32
N ILE A 390 -21.23 -4.12 1.54
CA ILE A 390 -19.78 -4.25 1.41
C ILE A 390 -19.12 -3.97 2.76
N TRP A 391 -19.46 -2.83 3.37
CA TRP A 391 -18.84 -2.38 4.62
C TRP A 391 -19.20 -3.28 5.80
N LEU A 392 -20.45 -3.71 5.92
CA LEU A 392 -20.86 -4.65 6.97
C LEU A 392 -20.21 -6.04 6.81
N THR A 393 -20.08 -6.53 5.58
CA THR A 393 -19.35 -7.79 5.31
C THR A 393 -17.90 -7.66 5.75
N MET A 394 -17.21 -6.56 5.39
CA MET A 394 -15.84 -6.33 5.84
C MET A 394 -15.72 -6.22 7.35
N THR A 395 -16.69 -5.58 8.02
CA THR A 395 -16.75 -5.55 9.49
C THR A 395 -16.79 -6.97 10.07
N ALA A 396 -17.70 -7.80 9.58
CA ALA A 396 -17.85 -9.18 10.04
C ALA A 396 -16.57 -10.03 9.79
N LEU A 397 -15.95 -9.86 8.61
CA LEU A 397 -14.70 -10.54 8.26
C LEU A 397 -13.54 -10.09 9.16
N CYS A 398 -13.41 -8.80 9.46
CA CYS A 398 -12.37 -8.29 10.37
C CYS A 398 -12.56 -8.81 11.81
N LEU A 399 -13.81 -8.87 12.29
CA LEU A 399 -14.11 -9.46 13.61
C LEU A 399 -13.81 -10.97 13.63
N GLY A 400 -14.20 -11.71 12.57
CA GLY A 400 -13.85 -13.12 12.41
C GLY A 400 -12.33 -13.36 12.33
N GLY A 401 -11.60 -12.44 11.68
CA GLY A 401 -10.15 -12.47 11.59
C GLY A 401 -9.43 -12.40 12.93
N GLN A 402 -10.05 -11.83 13.98
CA GLN A 402 -9.51 -11.87 15.35
C GLN A 402 -9.30 -13.29 15.87
N LEU A 403 -10.10 -14.25 15.40
CA LEU A 403 -9.93 -15.66 15.76
C LEU A 403 -8.66 -16.25 15.13
N LEU A 404 -8.29 -15.81 13.92
CA LEU A 404 -7.05 -16.21 13.26
C LEU A 404 -5.84 -15.62 13.97
N VAL A 405 -5.92 -14.37 14.41
CA VAL A 405 -4.84 -13.70 15.16
C VAL A 405 -4.50 -14.46 16.44
N ARG A 406 -5.49 -15.04 17.14
CA ARG A 406 -5.27 -15.85 18.35
C ARG A 406 -4.47 -17.13 18.08
N GLN A 407 -4.40 -17.60 16.84
CA GLN A 407 -3.63 -18.79 16.44
C GLN A 407 -2.15 -18.45 16.15
N ILE A 408 -1.82 -17.17 15.98
CA ILE A 408 -0.46 -16.72 15.70
C ILE A 408 0.32 -16.76 17.01
N ARG A 409 1.16 -17.79 17.16
CA ARG A 409 2.04 -17.95 18.33
C ARG A 409 3.44 -17.44 17.99
N PRO A 410 4.08 -16.65 18.85
CA PRO A 410 5.48 -16.34 18.69
C PRO A 410 6.29 -17.65 18.69
N ARG A 411 7.32 -17.71 17.85
CA ARG A 411 8.27 -18.83 17.89
C ARG A 411 8.89 -18.86 19.28
N PRO A 412 8.95 -20.01 19.99
CA PRO A 412 9.76 -20.09 21.19
C PRO A 412 11.18 -19.69 20.78
N GLU A 413 11.73 -18.68 21.46
CA GLU A 413 13.12 -18.29 21.29
C GLU A 413 13.96 -19.56 21.40
N ALA A 414 14.76 -19.85 20.37
CA ALA A 414 15.75 -20.89 20.44
C ALA A 414 16.75 -20.45 21.52
N ALA A 415 16.63 -21.08 22.69
CA ALA A 415 17.51 -20.91 23.81
C ALA A 415 18.96 -21.34 23.49
#